data_16d3795de28eac6af58187cc42f5ec02
#
_entry.id   16d3795de28eac6af58187cc42f5ec02
#
_cell.length_a   1.000
_cell.length_b   1.000
_cell.length_c   1.000
_cell.angle_alpha   90.00
_cell.angle_beta   90.00
_cell.angle_gamma   90.00
#
_symmetry.space_group_name_H-M   'P 1'
#
loop_
_entity.id
_entity.type
_entity.pdbx_description
1 polymer ?
#
loop_
_entity_poly.entity_id
_entity_poly.type
_entity_poly.pdbx_seq_one_letter_code
_entity_poly.pdbx_strand_id
1 'polypeptide(L)'
;MDSAKINALGDELYNALRSQQSIAPLTEREPDITIDDAYYISLRMLNRRQEDGEKVVGKKIGVTSKVVQEMLGVHQPDFGFLTDAMTFANGAKVPVAGHLISPRAEAEIGFRLKKDLQGPGVTEADVLAATDAIMPCFEIVDSRVDNWKIAIQDTVADNASCGVYVLGEQEADPKDFDLPALKIRVWKNGEILSEGLGSAVQGNPLTAVAWLANTLGRFGIPFKAGEVILSGSLVPLEPVQAGDSLRMELEGIGDAEVHFV
;
A
#
# COMPACT_ATOMS: atom_id res chain seq x y z
N MET A 1 9.82 -21.23 9.45
CA MET A 1 11.26 -20.81 9.29
C MET A 1 11.83 -20.42 10.65
N ASP A 2 13.16 -20.54 10.89
CA ASP A 2 13.76 -20.06 12.14
C ASP A 2 14.01 -18.53 12.11
N SER A 3 14.18 -17.94 13.30
CA SER A 3 14.34 -16.49 13.44
C SER A 3 15.61 -15.94 12.78
N ALA A 4 16.70 -16.74 12.72
CA ALA A 4 17.95 -16.31 12.09
C ALA A 4 17.77 -16.16 10.57
N LYS A 5 17.07 -17.09 9.95
CA LYS A 5 16.75 -17.07 8.53
C LYS A 5 15.78 -15.94 8.18
N ILE A 6 14.72 -15.75 8.98
CA ILE A 6 13.78 -14.62 8.84
C ILE A 6 14.53 -13.29 8.87
N ASN A 7 15.42 -13.10 9.85
CA ASN A 7 16.19 -11.88 9.96
C ASN A 7 17.13 -11.69 8.76
N ALA A 8 17.79 -12.74 8.28
CA ALA A 8 18.67 -12.66 7.12
C ALA A 8 17.94 -12.23 5.85
N LEU A 9 16.75 -12.79 5.60
CA LEU A 9 15.92 -12.43 4.43
C LEU A 9 15.34 -11.01 4.54
N GLY A 10 14.92 -10.58 5.73
CA GLY A 10 14.47 -9.21 5.97
C GLY A 10 15.60 -8.19 5.82
N ASP A 11 16.80 -8.50 6.27
CA ASP A 11 17.99 -7.68 6.05
C ASP A 11 18.39 -7.62 4.56
N GLU A 12 18.22 -8.71 3.81
CA GLU A 12 18.45 -8.75 2.37
C GLU A 12 17.50 -7.82 1.62
N LEU A 13 16.17 -7.87 1.89
CA LEU A 13 15.20 -6.97 1.30
C LEU A 13 15.43 -5.50 1.69
N TYR A 14 15.80 -5.25 2.95
CA TYR A 14 16.20 -3.91 3.38
C TYR A 14 17.43 -3.41 2.59
N ASN A 15 18.45 -4.24 2.38
CA ASN A 15 19.62 -3.88 1.60
C ASN A 15 19.27 -3.66 0.12
N ALA A 16 18.38 -4.46 -0.47
CA ALA A 16 17.85 -4.28 -1.81
C ALA A 16 17.18 -2.90 -1.96
N LEU A 17 16.32 -2.53 -0.98
CA LEU A 17 15.70 -1.20 -0.92
C LEU A 17 16.76 -0.08 -0.89
N ARG A 18 17.78 -0.19 -0.01
CA ARG A 18 18.79 0.87 0.16
C ARG A 18 19.76 0.97 -1.01
N SER A 19 20.09 -0.15 -1.65
CA SER A 19 21.01 -0.19 -2.80
C SER A 19 20.32 0.05 -4.13
N GLN A 20 18.98 0.07 -4.16
CA GLN A 20 18.18 0.16 -5.39
C GLN A 20 18.48 -0.98 -6.38
N GLN A 21 18.69 -2.18 -5.84
CA GLN A 21 18.98 -3.39 -6.61
C GLN A 21 18.00 -4.48 -6.22
N SER A 22 17.21 -4.94 -7.19
CA SER A 22 16.28 -6.05 -6.96
C SER A 22 17.03 -7.37 -6.73
N ILE A 23 16.33 -8.31 -6.13
CA ILE A 23 16.82 -9.66 -5.82
C ILE A 23 15.93 -10.72 -6.46
N ALA A 24 16.46 -11.91 -6.63
CA ALA A 24 15.66 -13.05 -7.08
C ALA A 24 14.53 -13.36 -6.08
N PRO A 25 13.37 -13.86 -6.53
CA PRO A 25 12.27 -14.23 -5.67
C PRO A 25 12.69 -15.07 -4.47
N LEU A 26 12.19 -14.75 -3.28
CA LEU A 26 12.48 -15.56 -2.09
C LEU A 26 11.89 -16.96 -2.25
N THR A 27 10.72 -17.08 -2.86
CA THR A 27 10.03 -18.36 -3.11
C THR A 27 10.81 -19.31 -4.01
N GLU A 28 11.69 -18.82 -4.89
CA GLU A 28 12.58 -19.68 -5.70
C GLU A 28 13.71 -20.31 -4.87
N ARG A 29 14.14 -19.64 -3.81
CA ARG A 29 15.24 -20.08 -2.94
C ARG A 29 14.75 -20.77 -1.68
N GLU A 30 13.57 -20.42 -1.24
CA GLU A 30 12.90 -20.90 -0.02
C GLU A 30 11.50 -21.40 -0.37
N PRO A 31 11.36 -22.55 -1.03
CA PRO A 31 10.04 -23.02 -1.56
C PRO A 31 9.01 -23.32 -0.46
N ASP A 32 9.47 -23.53 0.78
CA ASP A 32 8.60 -23.83 1.93
C ASP A 32 8.23 -22.57 2.74
N ILE A 33 8.53 -21.36 2.22
CA ILE A 33 8.20 -20.11 2.90
C ILE A 33 6.68 -19.96 3.04
N THR A 34 6.21 -19.76 4.27
CA THR A 34 4.79 -19.50 4.55
C THR A 34 4.48 -18.02 4.50
N ILE A 35 3.18 -17.67 4.42
CA ILE A 35 2.74 -16.26 4.51
C ILE A 35 3.12 -15.67 5.87
N ASP A 36 3.02 -16.44 6.95
CA ASP A 36 3.41 -15.98 8.29
C ASP A 36 4.92 -15.68 8.35
N ASP A 37 5.77 -16.55 7.78
CA ASP A 37 7.21 -16.27 7.66
C ASP A 37 7.45 -14.97 6.89
N ALA A 38 6.74 -14.75 5.78
CA ALA A 38 6.87 -13.56 4.95
C ALA A 38 6.49 -12.28 5.73
N TYR A 39 5.45 -12.30 6.57
CA TYR A 39 5.13 -11.17 7.44
C TYR A 39 6.22 -10.91 8.49
N TYR A 40 6.85 -11.93 9.08
CA TYR A 40 7.97 -11.73 9.98
C TYR A 40 9.20 -11.17 9.26
N ILE A 41 9.46 -11.57 8.01
CA ILE A 41 10.50 -10.99 7.15
C ILE A 41 10.22 -9.51 6.90
N SER A 42 8.98 -9.16 6.55
CA SER A 42 8.53 -7.77 6.38
C SER A 42 8.70 -6.93 7.64
N LEU A 43 8.35 -7.48 8.81
CA LEU A 43 8.57 -6.81 10.10
C LEU A 43 10.06 -6.60 10.39
N ARG A 44 10.94 -7.54 10.00
CA ARG A 44 12.39 -7.33 10.12
C ARG A 44 12.86 -6.19 9.23
N MET A 45 12.41 -6.14 7.97
CA MET A 45 12.70 -5.03 7.07
C MET A 45 12.23 -3.69 7.66
N LEU A 46 11.02 -3.63 8.22
CA LEU A 46 10.49 -2.45 8.89
C LEU A 46 11.36 -2.04 10.09
N ASN A 47 11.76 -2.99 10.93
CA ASN A 47 12.65 -2.73 12.07
C ASN A 47 13.96 -2.07 11.63
N ARG A 48 14.57 -2.53 10.53
CA ARG A 48 15.78 -1.90 9.96
C ARG A 48 15.53 -0.45 9.53
N ARG A 49 14.38 -0.15 8.91
CA ARG A 49 13.99 1.22 8.56
C ARG A 49 13.81 2.09 9.81
N GLN A 50 13.23 1.53 10.88
CA GLN A 50 13.09 2.24 12.15
C GLN A 50 14.43 2.46 12.86
N GLU A 51 15.41 1.53 12.74
CA GLU A 51 16.78 1.72 13.20
C GLU A 51 17.46 2.90 12.49
N ASP A 52 17.10 3.18 11.22
CA ASP A 52 17.54 4.38 10.47
C ASP A 52 16.80 5.66 10.91
N GLY A 53 15.83 5.58 11.80
CA GLY A 53 15.06 6.72 12.34
C GLY A 53 13.71 6.95 11.67
N GLU A 54 13.28 6.13 10.71
CA GLU A 54 11.96 6.23 10.10
C GLU A 54 10.85 5.90 11.10
N LYS A 55 9.71 6.57 10.97
CA LYS A 55 8.55 6.36 11.84
C LYS A 55 7.39 5.81 11.03
N VAL A 56 6.70 4.82 11.58
CA VAL A 56 5.44 4.34 11.01
C VAL A 56 4.40 5.45 11.12
N VAL A 57 3.79 5.82 9.99
CA VAL A 57 2.76 6.86 9.88
C VAL A 57 1.47 6.33 9.26
N GLY A 58 1.43 5.06 8.91
CA GLY A 58 0.25 4.43 8.33
C GLY A 58 0.47 2.99 7.90
N LYS A 59 -0.51 2.47 7.17
CA LYS A 59 -0.51 1.13 6.57
C LYS A 59 -1.18 1.18 5.21
N LYS A 60 -0.92 0.18 4.38
CA LYS A 60 -1.56 0.00 3.09
C LYS A 60 -2.12 -1.41 2.97
N ILE A 61 -3.12 -1.57 2.12
CA ILE A 61 -3.76 -2.84 1.82
C ILE A 61 -3.57 -3.12 0.33
N GLY A 62 -2.93 -4.22 0.01
CA GLY A 62 -2.76 -4.69 -1.36
C GLY A 62 -3.62 -5.90 -1.66
N VAL A 63 -3.64 -6.31 -2.94
CA VAL A 63 -4.34 -7.53 -3.40
C VAL A 63 -5.83 -7.51 -3.03
N THR A 64 -6.48 -6.36 -3.15
CA THR A 64 -7.87 -6.16 -2.72
C THR A 64 -8.90 -6.63 -3.76
N SER A 65 -8.54 -6.75 -5.04
CA SER A 65 -9.43 -7.21 -6.09
C SER A 65 -9.39 -8.72 -6.25
N LYS A 66 -10.55 -9.32 -6.59
CA LYS A 66 -10.65 -10.77 -6.87
C LYS A 66 -9.73 -11.21 -8.01
N VAL A 67 -9.59 -10.38 -9.04
CA VAL A 67 -8.74 -10.67 -10.21
C VAL A 67 -7.27 -10.84 -9.78
N VAL A 68 -6.76 -9.95 -8.94
CA VAL A 68 -5.39 -10.05 -8.43
C VAL A 68 -5.24 -11.23 -7.46
N GLN A 69 -6.24 -11.48 -6.60
CA GLN A 69 -6.23 -12.64 -5.72
C GLN A 69 -6.18 -13.97 -6.49
N GLU A 70 -7.00 -14.11 -7.53
CA GLU A 70 -7.00 -15.30 -8.40
C GLU A 70 -5.67 -15.46 -9.13
N MET A 71 -5.08 -14.37 -9.63
CA MET A 71 -3.78 -14.39 -10.31
C MET A 71 -2.65 -14.85 -9.37
N LEU A 72 -2.70 -14.48 -8.09
CA LEU A 72 -1.70 -14.87 -7.08
C LEU A 72 -2.07 -16.16 -6.34
N GLY A 73 -3.21 -16.78 -6.66
CA GLY A 73 -3.67 -18.01 -6.01
C GLY A 73 -4.03 -17.84 -4.52
N VAL A 74 -4.52 -16.65 -4.14
CA VAL A 74 -4.89 -16.33 -2.74
C VAL A 74 -6.36 -15.93 -2.63
N HIS A 75 -6.86 -15.90 -1.38
CA HIS A 75 -8.25 -15.56 -1.08
C HIS A 75 -8.39 -14.41 -0.07
N GLN A 76 -7.32 -13.68 0.16
CA GLN A 76 -7.28 -12.55 1.09
C GLN A 76 -6.31 -11.48 0.59
N PRO A 77 -6.49 -10.22 1.01
CA PRO A 77 -5.52 -9.15 0.78
C PRO A 77 -4.17 -9.40 1.47
N ASP A 78 -3.19 -8.58 1.13
CA ASP A 78 -1.95 -8.41 1.87
C ASP A 78 -1.87 -7.00 2.48
N PHE A 79 -0.81 -6.70 3.23
CA PHE A 79 -0.59 -5.39 3.82
C PHE A 79 0.88 -5.02 3.94
N GLY A 80 1.14 -3.72 3.97
CA GLY A 80 2.44 -3.13 4.24
C GLY A 80 2.33 -1.95 5.22
N PHE A 81 3.48 -1.50 5.71
CA PHE A 81 3.61 -0.35 6.59
C PHE A 81 4.11 0.86 5.81
N LEU A 82 3.53 2.02 6.09
CA LEU A 82 3.96 3.30 5.57
C LEU A 82 4.86 3.98 6.60
N THR A 83 5.99 4.52 6.14
CA THR A 83 6.85 5.35 6.97
C THR A 83 6.84 6.80 6.48
N ASP A 84 7.26 7.71 7.34
CA ASP A 84 7.36 9.14 7.02
C ASP A 84 8.33 9.42 5.86
N ALA A 85 9.36 8.59 5.67
CA ALA A 85 10.29 8.67 4.55
C ALA A 85 9.67 8.28 3.18
N MET A 86 8.47 7.69 3.16
CA MET A 86 7.75 7.28 1.94
C MET A 86 6.80 8.35 1.42
N THR A 87 6.58 9.42 2.19
CA THR A 87 5.58 10.46 1.90
C THR A 87 6.13 11.51 0.96
N PHE A 88 5.41 11.80 -0.12
CA PHE A 88 5.65 12.95 -0.98
C PHE A 88 4.44 13.90 -0.96
N ALA A 89 4.70 15.20 -1.10
CA ALA A 89 3.65 16.21 -1.20
C ALA A 89 2.86 16.05 -2.51
N ASN A 90 1.61 16.52 -2.53
CA ASN A 90 0.81 16.61 -3.75
C ASN A 90 1.52 17.45 -4.82
N GLY A 91 1.55 16.96 -6.06
CA GLY A 91 2.28 17.60 -7.17
C GLY A 91 3.80 17.46 -7.10
N ALA A 92 4.32 16.61 -6.19
CA ALA A 92 5.77 16.43 -6.06
C ALA A 92 6.41 15.79 -7.29
N LYS A 93 7.69 16.07 -7.47
CA LYS A 93 8.57 15.37 -8.41
C LYS A 93 9.24 14.21 -7.69
N VAL A 94 8.81 13.01 -8.00
CA VAL A 94 9.36 11.78 -7.45
C VAL A 94 10.50 11.30 -8.35
N PRO A 95 11.74 11.20 -7.86
CA PRO A 95 12.84 10.68 -8.66
C PRO A 95 12.65 9.18 -8.88
N VAL A 96 12.82 8.71 -10.12
CA VAL A 96 12.84 7.28 -10.43
C VAL A 96 14.26 6.75 -10.27
N ALA A 97 15.20 7.33 -10.98
CA ALA A 97 16.59 6.90 -10.95
C ALA A 97 17.20 7.08 -9.54
N GLY A 98 17.75 6.01 -8.98
CA GLY A 98 18.38 6.01 -7.66
C GLY A 98 17.44 6.15 -6.47
N HIS A 99 16.10 6.02 -6.71
CA HIS A 99 15.10 6.08 -5.65
C HIS A 99 14.08 4.95 -5.75
N LEU A 100 13.67 4.57 -6.97
CA LEU A 100 12.74 3.47 -7.25
C LEU A 100 13.40 2.47 -8.20
N ILE A 101 12.98 1.20 -8.12
CA ILE A 101 13.54 0.08 -8.92
C ILE A 101 12.67 -0.19 -10.16
N SER A 102 11.39 -0.46 -9.93
CA SER A 102 10.42 -0.82 -10.98
C SER A 102 9.02 -0.32 -10.61
N PRO A 103 8.82 1.02 -10.53
CA PRO A 103 7.62 1.59 -9.96
C PRO A 103 6.37 1.36 -10.80
N ARG A 104 5.25 1.16 -10.10
CA ARG A 104 3.90 1.14 -10.66
C ARG A 104 2.98 1.97 -9.77
N ALA A 105 2.02 2.66 -10.37
CA ALA A 105 1.09 3.52 -9.66
C ALA A 105 -0.26 2.85 -9.45
N GLU A 106 -0.83 3.07 -8.29
CA GLU A 106 -2.19 2.73 -7.88
C GLU A 106 -2.92 3.99 -7.44
N ALA A 107 -4.21 4.09 -7.76
CA ALA A 107 -5.03 5.21 -7.35
C ALA A 107 -6.09 4.73 -6.35
N GLU A 108 -6.11 5.34 -5.18
CA GLU A 108 -6.75 4.84 -3.98
C GLU A 108 -7.52 5.91 -3.20
N ILE A 109 -8.23 5.46 -2.17
CA ILE A 109 -8.76 6.32 -1.12
C ILE A 109 -7.86 6.17 0.11
N GLY A 110 -7.27 7.28 0.57
CA GLY A 110 -6.59 7.36 1.86
C GLY A 110 -7.60 7.64 2.97
N PHE A 111 -7.48 6.93 4.11
CA PHE A 111 -8.29 7.12 5.32
C PHE A 111 -7.39 7.63 6.44
N ARG A 112 -7.62 8.87 6.93
CA ARG A 112 -6.93 9.36 8.12
C ARG A 112 -7.75 9.07 9.37
N LEU A 113 -7.12 8.46 10.35
CA LEU A 113 -7.78 8.08 11.59
C LEU A 113 -7.71 9.18 12.66
N LYS A 114 -8.82 9.38 13.39
CA LYS A 114 -8.91 10.24 14.58
C LYS A 114 -8.91 9.45 15.90
N LYS A 115 -9.03 8.11 15.81
CA LYS A 115 -9.03 7.21 16.96
C LYS A 115 -8.23 5.96 16.66
N ASP A 116 -7.63 5.40 17.70
CA ASP A 116 -7.03 4.07 17.63
C ASP A 116 -8.09 3.02 17.29
N LEU A 117 -7.69 2.06 16.44
CA LEU A 117 -8.47 0.85 16.14
C LEU A 117 -7.60 -0.36 16.40
N GLN A 118 -8.15 -1.37 17.06
CA GLN A 118 -7.46 -2.62 17.30
C GLN A 118 -8.43 -3.79 17.20
N GLY A 119 -8.15 -4.71 16.29
CA GLY A 119 -8.86 -6.00 16.22
C GLY A 119 -8.44 -6.97 17.33
N PRO A 120 -9.13 -8.11 17.42
CA PRO A 120 -10.18 -8.57 16.52
C PRO A 120 -11.56 -7.92 16.78
N GLY A 121 -12.47 -8.03 15.79
CA GLY A 121 -13.87 -7.62 15.93
C GLY A 121 -14.18 -6.21 15.42
N VAL A 122 -13.22 -5.54 14.78
CA VAL A 122 -13.44 -4.24 14.10
C VAL A 122 -14.40 -4.42 12.94
N THR A 123 -15.44 -3.61 12.88
CA THR A 123 -16.46 -3.56 11.83
C THR A 123 -16.27 -2.35 10.92
N GLU A 124 -16.97 -2.31 9.77
CA GLU A 124 -17.03 -1.14 8.89
C GLU A 124 -17.53 0.11 9.63
N ALA A 125 -18.50 -0.06 10.53
CA ALA A 125 -19.02 1.04 11.35
C ALA A 125 -17.95 1.59 12.31
N ASP A 126 -17.09 0.73 12.88
CA ASP A 126 -15.99 1.15 13.73
C ASP A 126 -14.93 1.92 12.93
N VAL A 127 -14.60 1.45 11.71
CA VAL A 127 -13.70 2.16 10.79
C VAL A 127 -14.26 3.53 10.47
N LEU A 128 -15.52 3.62 10.06
CA LEU A 128 -16.18 4.89 9.73
C LEU A 128 -16.19 5.84 10.93
N ALA A 129 -16.46 5.34 12.14
CA ALA A 129 -16.44 6.15 13.37
C ALA A 129 -15.04 6.60 13.76
N ALA A 130 -14.01 5.84 13.43
CA ALA A 130 -12.61 6.15 13.73
C ALA A 130 -11.95 7.04 12.67
N THR A 131 -12.50 7.13 11.47
CA THR A 131 -11.96 7.95 10.39
C THR A 131 -12.35 9.41 10.58
N ASP A 132 -11.36 10.29 10.45
CA ASP A 132 -11.51 11.74 10.47
C ASP A 132 -11.83 12.27 9.06
N ALA A 133 -11.03 11.84 8.10
CA ALA A 133 -11.15 12.29 6.71
C ALA A 133 -10.75 11.18 5.74
N ILE A 134 -11.29 11.29 4.52
CA ILE A 134 -10.82 10.57 3.34
C ILE A 134 -10.26 11.56 2.31
N MET A 135 -9.32 11.10 1.50
CA MET A 135 -8.63 11.89 0.50
C MET A 135 -8.20 11.06 -0.70
N PRO A 136 -8.00 11.70 -1.89
CA PRO A 136 -7.35 11.04 -3.02
C PRO A 136 -5.93 10.62 -2.65
N CYS A 137 -5.48 9.46 -3.12
CA CYS A 137 -4.15 8.96 -2.86
C CYS A 137 -3.57 8.22 -4.07
N PHE A 138 -2.32 8.54 -4.44
CA PHE A 138 -1.50 7.63 -5.23
C PHE A 138 -0.60 6.82 -4.30
N GLU A 139 -0.68 5.48 -4.38
CA GLU A 139 0.40 4.60 -3.95
C GLU A 139 1.29 4.29 -5.15
N ILE A 140 2.60 4.39 -4.96
CA ILE A 140 3.59 3.97 -5.93
C ILE A 140 4.25 2.73 -5.36
N VAL A 141 3.77 1.58 -5.80
CA VAL A 141 4.38 0.30 -5.43
C VAL A 141 5.69 0.13 -6.20
N ASP A 142 6.66 -0.47 -5.55
CA ASP A 142 8.00 -0.66 -6.10
C ASP A 142 8.59 -1.96 -5.57
N SER A 143 8.68 -2.98 -6.41
CA SER A 143 9.13 -4.30 -5.98
C SER A 143 10.65 -4.38 -5.89
N ARG A 144 11.14 -4.92 -4.75
CA ARG A 144 12.55 -5.33 -4.59
C ARG A 144 12.82 -6.72 -5.15
N VAL A 145 11.81 -7.32 -5.79
CA VAL A 145 11.94 -8.62 -6.47
C VAL A 145 12.03 -8.45 -7.98
N ASP A 146 12.95 -9.17 -8.60
CA ASP A 146 13.28 -9.09 -10.02
C ASP A 146 12.04 -9.19 -10.92
N ASN A 147 11.87 -8.18 -11.79
CA ASN A 147 10.89 -8.17 -12.88
C ASN A 147 9.42 -8.40 -12.43
N TRP A 148 9.08 -8.08 -11.16
CA TRP A 148 7.77 -8.38 -10.60
C TRP A 148 7.39 -9.87 -10.66
N LYS A 149 8.39 -10.75 -10.65
CA LYS A 149 8.17 -12.21 -10.61
C LYS A 149 7.88 -12.64 -9.18
N ILE A 150 6.71 -12.29 -8.70
CA ILE A 150 6.29 -12.45 -7.31
C ILE A 150 5.23 -13.55 -7.16
N ALA A 151 5.37 -14.38 -6.13
CA ALA A 151 4.27 -15.05 -5.47
C ALA A 151 3.80 -14.19 -4.27
N ILE A 152 2.71 -14.59 -3.63
CA ILE A 152 2.16 -13.82 -2.49
C ILE A 152 3.18 -13.68 -1.34
N GLN A 153 3.99 -14.69 -1.09
CA GLN A 153 5.00 -14.64 -0.04
C GLN A 153 6.12 -13.63 -0.36
N ASP A 154 6.47 -13.47 -1.64
CA ASP A 154 7.48 -12.50 -2.06
C ASP A 154 7.01 -11.08 -1.80
N THR A 155 5.79 -10.73 -2.23
CA THR A 155 5.25 -9.37 -2.04
C THR A 155 4.98 -9.07 -0.56
N VAL A 156 4.45 -10.03 0.21
CA VAL A 156 4.24 -9.87 1.66
C VAL A 156 5.57 -9.63 2.37
N ALA A 157 6.62 -10.41 2.08
CA ALA A 157 7.95 -10.24 2.67
C ALA A 157 8.55 -8.87 2.33
N ASP A 158 8.26 -8.37 1.13
CA ASP A 158 8.70 -7.10 0.58
C ASP A 158 7.78 -5.91 0.98
N ASN A 159 7.20 -5.96 2.17
CA ASN A 159 6.29 -4.92 2.67
C ASN A 159 5.11 -4.64 1.73
N ALA A 160 4.52 -5.69 1.16
CA ALA A 160 3.50 -5.63 0.11
C ALA A 160 3.92 -4.73 -1.08
N SER A 161 5.20 -4.80 -1.43
CA SER A 161 5.86 -4.01 -2.48
C SER A 161 5.65 -2.50 -2.37
N CYS A 162 5.35 -1.96 -1.18
CA CYS A 162 5.14 -0.53 -0.99
C CYS A 162 6.43 0.25 -1.25
N GLY A 163 6.35 1.30 -2.07
CA GLY A 163 7.45 2.21 -2.38
C GLY A 163 7.23 3.57 -1.73
N VAL A 164 6.49 4.46 -2.37
CA VAL A 164 6.17 5.81 -1.86
C VAL A 164 4.68 6.11 -2.07
N TYR A 165 4.18 7.19 -1.46
CA TYR A 165 2.79 7.61 -1.66
C TYR A 165 2.64 9.13 -1.64
N VAL A 166 1.54 9.59 -2.30
CA VAL A 166 1.15 11.00 -2.39
C VAL A 166 -0.30 11.12 -1.96
N LEU A 167 -0.60 11.99 -1.03
CA LEU A 167 -1.97 12.33 -0.62
C LEU A 167 -2.40 13.63 -1.29
N GLY A 168 -3.65 13.68 -1.78
CA GLY A 168 -4.29 14.94 -2.19
C GLY A 168 -4.49 15.86 -0.99
N GLU A 169 -4.62 17.16 -1.27
CA GLU A 169 -4.78 18.18 -0.22
C GLU A 169 -6.24 18.33 0.23
N GLN A 170 -7.19 17.96 -0.65
CA GLN A 170 -8.61 18.03 -0.33
C GLN A 170 -9.06 16.82 0.46
N GLU A 171 -9.83 17.09 1.49
CA GLU A 171 -10.32 16.10 2.43
C GLU A 171 -11.83 16.18 2.58
N ALA A 172 -12.48 15.06 2.89
CA ALA A 172 -13.92 14.98 3.13
C ALA A 172 -14.27 14.05 4.28
N ASP A 173 -15.40 14.28 4.95
CA ASP A 173 -15.94 13.30 5.94
C ASP A 173 -16.46 12.07 5.17
N PRO A 174 -15.97 10.86 5.44
CA PRO A 174 -16.43 9.66 4.74
C PRO A 174 -17.93 9.38 4.89
N LYS A 175 -18.59 9.97 5.88
CA LYS A 175 -20.04 9.81 6.10
C LYS A 175 -20.91 10.53 5.06
N ASP A 176 -20.33 11.48 4.35
CA ASP A 176 -21.04 12.26 3.33
C ASP A 176 -21.06 11.55 1.98
N PHE A 177 -20.45 10.36 1.87
CA PHE A 177 -20.27 9.64 0.61
C PHE A 177 -20.73 8.19 0.70
N ASP A 178 -21.27 7.69 -0.41
CA ASP A 178 -21.42 6.25 -0.66
C ASP A 178 -20.09 5.71 -1.19
N LEU A 179 -19.22 5.25 -0.28
CA LEU A 179 -17.85 4.85 -0.63
C LEU A 179 -17.77 3.76 -1.70
N PRO A 180 -18.62 2.71 -1.72
CA PRO A 180 -18.68 1.76 -2.82
C PRO A 180 -18.97 2.38 -4.18
N ALA A 181 -19.80 3.43 -4.24
CA ALA A 181 -20.19 4.11 -5.47
C ALA A 181 -19.26 5.29 -5.84
N LEU A 182 -18.31 5.63 -4.98
CA LEU A 182 -17.40 6.75 -5.20
C LEU A 182 -16.52 6.47 -6.42
N LYS A 183 -16.54 7.40 -7.37
CA LYS A 183 -15.82 7.27 -8.64
C LYS A 183 -14.44 7.87 -8.56
N ILE A 184 -13.51 7.22 -9.25
CA ILE A 184 -12.17 7.72 -9.50
C ILE A 184 -11.91 7.77 -11.00
N ARG A 185 -11.18 8.78 -11.43
CA ARG A 185 -10.66 8.91 -12.80
C ARG A 185 -9.19 9.24 -12.73
N VAL A 186 -8.40 8.57 -13.58
CA VAL A 186 -6.95 8.71 -13.64
C VAL A 186 -6.52 9.15 -15.04
N TRP A 187 -5.62 10.11 -15.10
CA TRP A 187 -4.95 10.57 -16.32
C TRP A 187 -3.45 10.26 -16.23
N LYS A 188 -2.87 9.88 -17.35
CA LYS A 188 -1.43 9.77 -17.53
C LYS A 188 -1.01 10.66 -18.70
N ASN A 189 -0.08 11.57 -18.45
CA ASN A 189 0.44 12.51 -19.46
C ASN A 189 -0.68 13.34 -20.14
N GLY A 190 -1.75 13.67 -19.39
CA GLY A 190 -2.88 14.45 -19.87
C GLY A 190 -3.99 13.65 -20.57
N GLU A 191 -3.81 12.36 -20.81
CA GLU A 191 -4.82 11.48 -21.40
C GLU A 191 -5.51 10.62 -20.33
N ILE A 192 -6.80 10.33 -20.50
CA ILE A 192 -7.54 9.43 -19.60
C ILE A 192 -6.93 8.04 -19.72
N LEU A 193 -6.46 7.52 -18.58
CA LEU A 193 -5.88 6.19 -18.47
C LEU A 193 -6.93 5.17 -18.01
N SER A 194 -7.65 5.46 -16.94
CA SER A 194 -8.60 4.52 -16.33
C SER A 194 -9.64 5.23 -15.48
N GLU A 195 -10.74 4.52 -15.23
CA GLU A 195 -11.80 4.90 -14.29
C GLU A 195 -12.14 3.70 -13.41
N GLY A 196 -12.57 3.95 -12.18
CA GLY A 196 -12.93 2.91 -11.22
C GLY A 196 -13.98 3.38 -10.22
N LEU A 197 -14.38 2.44 -9.38
CA LEU A 197 -15.33 2.65 -8.28
C LEU A 197 -14.74 2.14 -6.97
N GLY A 198 -15.15 2.73 -5.86
CA GLY A 198 -14.77 2.25 -4.53
C GLY A 198 -15.08 0.78 -4.30
N SER A 199 -16.15 0.26 -4.93
CA SER A 199 -16.51 -1.16 -4.87
C SER A 199 -15.48 -2.14 -5.46
N ALA A 200 -14.49 -1.66 -6.21
CA ALA A 200 -13.36 -2.47 -6.67
C ALA A 200 -12.54 -3.03 -5.50
N VAL A 201 -12.53 -2.31 -4.38
CA VAL A 201 -11.84 -2.69 -3.14
C VAL A 201 -12.78 -3.52 -2.28
N GLN A 202 -12.72 -4.85 -2.40
CA GLN A 202 -13.52 -5.81 -1.63
C GLN A 202 -15.04 -5.50 -1.55
N GLY A 203 -15.59 -4.82 -2.54
CA GLY A 203 -16.97 -4.37 -2.55
C GLY A 203 -17.23 -3.07 -1.75
N ASN A 204 -16.39 -2.77 -0.78
CA ASN A 204 -16.43 -1.54 0.03
C ASN A 204 -15.04 -1.26 0.64
N PRO A 205 -14.45 -0.07 0.45
CA PRO A 205 -13.16 0.28 1.05
C PRO A 205 -13.12 0.12 2.57
N LEU A 206 -14.24 0.33 3.27
CA LEU A 206 -14.33 0.10 4.72
C LEU A 206 -14.11 -1.36 5.11
N THR A 207 -14.53 -2.31 4.25
CA THR A 207 -14.30 -3.75 4.45
C THR A 207 -12.81 -4.06 4.48
N ALA A 208 -12.04 -3.49 3.55
CA ALA A 208 -10.60 -3.68 3.47
C ALA A 208 -9.89 -3.12 4.71
N VAL A 209 -10.24 -1.91 5.14
CA VAL A 209 -9.67 -1.27 6.34
C VAL A 209 -10.01 -2.08 7.60
N ALA A 210 -11.27 -2.56 7.75
CA ALA A 210 -11.67 -3.41 8.86
C ALA A 210 -10.92 -4.76 8.85
N TRP A 211 -10.75 -5.36 7.66
CA TRP A 211 -9.96 -6.58 7.49
C TRP A 211 -8.52 -6.40 7.98
N LEU A 212 -7.88 -5.29 7.59
CA LEU A 212 -6.50 -5.02 8.02
C LEU A 212 -6.40 -4.79 9.54
N ALA A 213 -7.31 -4.01 10.13
CA ALA A 213 -7.33 -3.80 11.57
C ALA A 213 -7.46 -5.12 12.35
N ASN A 214 -8.32 -6.04 11.85
CA ASN A 214 -8.50 -7.36 12.43
C ASN A 214 -7.29 -8.27 12.23
N THR A 215 -6.65 -8.20 11.06
CA THR A 215 -5.46 -8.99 10.73
C THR A 215 -4.28 -8.57 11.59
N LEU A 216 -3.97 -7.29 11.66
CA LEU A 216 -2.89 -6.75 12.51
C LEU A 216 -3.16 -6.93 14.00
N GLY A 217 -4.44 -6.95 14.40
CA GLY A 217 -4.83 -7.26 15.77
C GLY A 217 -4.34 -8.62 16.26
N ARG A 218 -4.22 -9.62 15.37
CA ARG A 218 -3.65 -10.95 15.72
C ARG A 218 -2.15 -10.87 16.07
N PHE A 219 -1.44 -9.88 15.53
CA PHE A 219 -0.03 -9.60 15.83
C PHE A 219 0.12 -8.58 16.97
N GLY A 220 -0.98 -8.13 17.60
CA GLY A 220 -0.95 -7.12 18.64
C GLY A 220 -0.62 -5.70 18.14
N ILE A 221 -0.73 -5.46 16.82
CA ILE A 221 -0.39 -4.20 16.18
C ILE A 221 -1.68 -3.38 15.97
N PRO A 222 -1.89 -2.26 16.70
CA PRO A 222 -3.05 -1.39 16.48
C PRO A 222 -2.83 -0.43 15.31
N PHE A 223 -3.93 0.12 14.81
CA PHE A 223 -3.92 1.40 14.10
C PHE A 223 -3.92 2.51 15.13
N LYS A 224 -3.19 3.59 14.86
CA LYS A 224 -3.11 4.75 15.76
C LYS A 224 -3.85 5.95 15.19
N ALA A 225 -4.39 6.77 16.07
CA ALA A 225 -4.91 8.08 15.68
C ALA A 225 -3.81 8.90 14.97
N GLY A 226 -4.17 9.55 13.86
CA GLY A 226 -3.25 10.27 12.98
C GLY A 226 -2.64 9.43 11.86
N GLU A 227 -2.69 8.10 11.94
CA GLU A 227 -2.21 7.26 10.83
C GLU A 227 -3.14 7.34 9.60
N VAL A 228 -2.53 7.18 8.43
CA VAL A 228 -3.21 7.06 7.15
C VAL A 228 -3.25 5.60 6.73
N ILE A 229 -4.43 5.13 6.31
CA ILE A 229 -4.60 3.79 5.76
C ILE A 229 -4.95 3.91 4.28
N LEU A 230 -4.13 3.33 3.41
CA LEU A 230 -4.41 3.22 1.98
C LEU A 230 -5.26 1.98 1.76
N SER A 231 -6.42 2.15 1.12
CA SER A 231 -7.48 1.14 1.09
C SER A 231 -7.28 0.01 0.07
N GLY A 232 -6.39 0.19 -0.86
CA GLY A 232 -6.24 -0.64 -2.06
C GLY A 232 -6.74 0.06 -3.32
N SER A 233 -6.20 -0.34 -4.46
CA SER A 233 -6.43 0.33 -5.73
C SER A 233 -7.86 0.17 -6.25
N LEU A 234 -8.43 1.29 -6.73
CA LEU A 234 -9.72 1.35 -7.40
C LEU A 234 -9.60 1.11 -8.91
N VAL A 235 -8.38 1.12 -9.45
CA VAL A 235 -8.05 1.01 -10.88
C VAL A 235 -6.93 -0.01 -11.10
N PRO A 236 -6.72 -0.48 -12.34
CA PRO A 236 -5.56 -1.33 -12.65
C PRO A 236 -4.23 -0.65 -12.35
N LEU A 237 -3.27 -1.46 -11.92
CA LEU A 237 -1.89 -1.07 -11.65
C LEU A 237 -1.18 -0.60 -12.94
N GLU A 238 -0.58 0.60 -12.92
CA GLU A 238 0.04 1.22 -14.10
C GLU A 238 1.55 1.38 -13.94
N PRO A 239 2.39 0.79 -14.82
CA PRO A 239 3.82 1.07 -14.83
C PRO A 239 4.12 2.55 -15.09
N VAL A 240 5.10 3.10 -14.37
CA VAL A 240 5.53 4.50 -14.52
C VAL A 240 7.03 4.60 -14.68
N GLN A 241 7.48 5.67 -15.36
CA GLN A 241 8.89 5.95 -15.64
C GLN A 241 9.17 7.45 -15.57
N ALA A 242 10.44 7.82 -15.53
CA ALA A 242 10.84 9.22 -15.61
C ALA A 242 10.24 9.90 -16.85
N GLY A 243 9.67 11.07 -16.68
CA GLY A 243 8.93 11.84 -17.68
C GLY A 243 7.42 11.65 -17.62
N ASP A 244 6.90 10.64 -16.92
CA ASP A 244 5.47 10.46 -16.73
C ASP A 244 4.91 11.42 -15.67
N SER A 245 3.65 11.84 -15.89
CA SER A 245 2.85 12.58 -14.93
C SER A 245 1.49 11.90 -14.76
N LEU A 246 1.08 11.68 -13.53
CA LEU A 246 -0.24 11.15 -13.21
C LEU A 246 -1.06 12.19 -12.46
N ARG A 247 -2.35 12.26 -12.79
CA ARG A 247 -3.37 12.98 -12.03
C ARG A 247 -4.54 12.05 -11.79
N MET A 248 -5.12 12.10 -10.62
CA MET A 248 -6.40 11.47 -10.32
C MET A 248 -7.40 12.47 -9.80
N GLU A 249 -8.67 12.20 -10.03
CA GLU A 249 -9.80 12.88 -9.43
C GLU A 249 -10.67 11.87 -8.70
N LEU A 250 -10.93 12.14 -7.43
CA LEU A 250 -11.91 11.42 -6.62
C LEU A 250 -13.18 12.27 -6.57
N GLU A 251 -14.25 11.79 -7.21
CA GLU A 251 -15.45 12.58 -7.51
C GLU A 251 -16.05 13.24 -6.26
N GLY A 252 -16.18 14.57 -6.30
CA GLY A 252 -16.75 15.35 -5.20
C GLY A 252 -15.83 15.61 -4.01
N ILE A 253 -14.59 15.09 -4.03
CA ILE A 253 -13.62 15.28 -2.94
C ILE A 253 -12.44 16.13 -3.41
N GLY A 254 -11.74 15.72 -4.47
CA GLY A 254 -10.57 16.46 -4.93
C GLY A 254 -9.66 15.62 -5.82
N ASP A 255 -8.42 16.09 -5.98
CA ASP A 255 -7.44 15.47 -6.84
C ASP A 255 -6.09 15.24 -6.15
N ALA A 256 -5.29 14.35 -6.74
CA ALA A 256 -3.89 14.18 -6.42
C ALA A 256 -3.07 14.13 -7.72
N GLU A 257 -1.84 14.63 -7.65
CA GLU A 257 -0.90 14.66 -8.77
C GLU A 257 0.48 14.16 -8.32
N VAL A 258 1.18 13.50 -9.26
CA VAL A 258 2.57 13.09 -9.08
C VAL A 258 3.31 13.16 -10.41
N HIS A 259 4.57 13.61 -10.39
CA HIS A 259 5.44 13.70 -11.55
C HIS A 259 6.68 12.83 -11.33
N PHE A 260 7.03 12.00 -12.28
CA PHE A 260 8.22 11.14 -12.20
C PHE A 260 9.39 11.77 -12.96
N VAL A 261 10.56 11.90 -12.31
CA VAL A 261 11.76 12.55 -12.88
C VAL A 261 12.99 11.67 -12.82
#